data_1bb5097995731992b2fe9f176197c798
#
_entry.id   1bb5097995731992b2fe9f176197c798
#
_cell.length_a   1.000
_cell.length_b   1.000
_cell.length_c   1.000
_cell.angle_alpha   90.00
_cell.angle_beta   90.00
_cell.angle_gamma   90.00
#
_symmetry.space_group_name_H-M   'P 1'
#
loop_
_entity.id
_entity.type
_entity.pdbx_description
1 polymer ?
#
loop_
_entity_poly.entity_id
_entity_poly.type
_entity_poly.pdbx_seq_one_letter_code
_entity_poly.pdbx_strand_id
1 'polypeptide(L)'
;QKMAALGNDPRLAAMLVAAQGDDEIATAAKLAAILEEPPRGGGSDLGQAFSRHQGNWQQRAQQLCKRLNCRGGSPDSDKVIPLLAQAFPDRIARRRGLDGRYQLANGMGAMLDSDDAQTRHEWLIAPLLLQGSHSPDARILQAVAVDIDVLTRACPQLLQQSDIVEWDDAQGTLKAFRRSQIGKLTLGTKPLAKPSEEELHQAMLNGIREKGLSVLNWTPEAEQYRIRLHCAAKWLPEQGWPAVDDETLLATLEQWLLPQMSGVHSLRALKALDVKAALQNLLDWSLRQRLDSELPGHYTVPTGSRIAIRYHEDNPPALAVRMQEMFGEATTPSIAEGRVPLVLELLSPAHRPLQITRDLGAFWAGSYREVQKEMKGRYPKHVWPDDPANTAPTRRTKKYS
;
A
#
# COMPACT_ATOMS: atom_id res chain seq x y z
N GLN A 1 23.52 37.10 -5.51
CA GLN A 1 24.02 38.47 -5.13
C GLN A 1 22.92 39.52 -5.21
N LYS A 2 22.06 39.59 -6.26
CA LYS A 2 20.95 40.55 -6.38
C LYS A 2 19.93 40.45 -5.23
N MET A 3 19.62 39.23 -4.79
CA MET A 3 18.64 39.02 -3.70
C MET A 3 19.13 39.50 -2.33
N ALA A 4 20.41 39.31 -2.00
CA ALA A 4 20.97 39.71 -0.71
C ALA A 4 20.99 41.24 -0.51
N ALA A 5 20.93 42.01 -1.59
CA ALA A 5 20.87 43.46 -1.53
C ALA A 5 19.46 44.04 -1.30
N LEU A 6 18.40 43.23 -1.40
CA LEU A 6 17.01 43.66 -1.39
C LEU A 6 16.31 43.59 -0.01
N GLY A 7 16.87 42.86 0.93
CA GLY A 7 16.30 42.73 2.28
C GLY A 7 16.64 41.38 2.93
N ASN A 8 16.19 41.21 4.18
CA ASN A 8 16.48 40.00 4.98
C ASN A 8 15.53 38.83 4.71
N ASP A 9 14.39 39.08 4.04
CA ASP A 9 13.44 38.00 3.71
C ASP A 9 13.69 37.49 2.28
N PRO A 10 14.14 36.23 2.13
CA PRO A 10 14.45 35.65 0.82
C PRO A 10 13.25 35.56 -0.13
N ARG A 11 12.03 35.42 0.40
CA ARG A 11 10.80 35.30 -0.40
C ARG A 11 10.39 36.67 -0.97
N LEU A 12 10.49 37.72 -0.17
CA LEU A 12 10.24 39.08 -0.65
C LEU A 12 11.29 39.47 -1.69
N ALA A 13 12.55 39.15 -1.45
CA ALA A 13 13.62 39.37 -2.43
C ALA A 13 13.38 38.62 -3.75
N ALA A 14 12.91 37.34 -3.67
CA ALA A 14 12.56 36.55 -4.86
C ALA A 14 11.37 37.16 -5.62
N MET A 15 10.35 37.65 -4.91
CA MET A 15 9.20 38.36 -5.51
C MET A 15 9.63 39.59 -6.28
N LEU A 16 10.49 40.39 -5.66
CA LEU A 16 11.02 41.61 -6.28
C LEU A 16 11.86 41.34 -7.54
N VAL A 17 12.69 40.31 -7.50
CA VAL A 17 13.54 39.92 -8.64
C VAL A 17 12.73 39.28 -9.78
N ALA A 18 11.64 38.60 -9.45
CA ALA A 18 10.77 37.94 -10.44
C ALA A 18 9.81 38.93 -11.13
N ALA A 19 9.55 40.09 -10.53
CA ALA A 19 8.64 41.08 -11.09
C ALA A 19 9.17 41.63 -12.44
N GLN A 20 8.28 41.71 -13.43
CA GLN A 20 8.61 42.16 -14.78
C GLN A 20 7.88 43.45 -15.14
N GLY A 21 8.66 44.42 -15.59
CA GLY A 21 8.14 45.76 -15.90
C GLY A 21 7.94 46.66 -14.68
N ASP A 22 7.88 47.93 -14.94
CA ASP A 22 7.92 48.94 -13.88
C ASP A 22 6.73 48.89 -12.93
N ASP A 23 5.53 48.59 -13.41
CA ASP A 23 4.31 48.48 -12.57
C ASP A 23 4.33 47.24 -11.66
N GLU A 24 4.83 46.08 -12.13
CA GLU A 24 5.00 44.94 -11.25
C GLU A 24 6.07 45.15 -10.21
N ILE A 25 7.18 45.78 -10.58
CA ILE A 25 8.24 46.11 -9.63
C ILE A 25 7.74 47.11 -8.57
N ALA A 26 6.97 48.13 -8.99
CA ALA A 26 6.38 49.09 -8.06
C ALA A 26 5.37 48.41 -7.10
N THR A 27 4.57 47.47 -7.63
CA THR A 27 3.62 46.66 -6.84
C THR A 27 4.34 45.75 -5.86
N ALA A 28 5.32 45.02 -6.31
CA ALA A 28 6.15 44.12 -5.46
C ALA A 28 6.89 44.93 -4.38
N ALA A 29 7.42 46.10 -4.73
CA ALA A 29 8.12 46.98 -3.79
C ALA A 29 7.17 47.48 -2.68
N LYS A 30 5.96 47.84 -3.02
CA LYS A 30 4.94 48.26 -2.04
C LYS A 30 4.52 47.10 -1.14
N LEU A 31 4.27 45.94 -1.71
CA LEU A 31 3.95 44.72 -0.94
C LEU A 31 5.08 44.36 0.04
N ALA A 32 6.32 44.37 -0.44
CA ALA A 32 7.47 44.10 0.41
C ALA A 32 7.59 45.08 1.57
N ALA A 33 7.40 46.37 1.31
CA ALA A 33 7.42 47.41 2.34
C ALA A 33 6.36 47.20 3.42
N ILE A 34 5.12 46.79 3.03
CA ILE A 34 4.04 46.52 3.97
C ILE A 34 4.33 45.24 4.78
N LEU A 35 4.85 44.19 4.16
CA LEU A 35 5.13 42.90 4.82
C LEU A 35 6.36 42.97 5.75
N GLU A 36 7.34 43.84 5.45
CA GLU A 36 8.46 44.11 6.36
C GLU A 36 8.01 44.87 7.62
N GLU A 37 7.07 45.82 7.47
CA GLU A 37 6.48 46.57 8.57
C GLU A 37 4.95 46.59 8.49
N PRO A 38 4.28 45.51 8.92
CA PRO A 38 2.83 45.41 8.82
C PRO A 38 2.11 46.47 9.68
N PRO A 39 0.85 46.80 9.35
CA PRO A 39 0.09 47.82 10.06
C PRO A 39 -0.03 47.52 11.56
N ARG A 40 0.29 48.47 12.43
CA ARG A 40 0.09 48.33 13.88
C ARG A 40 -1.39 48.58 14.20
N GLY A 41 -2.06 47.58 14.83
CA GLY A 41 -3.46 47.71 15.22
C GLY A 41 -4.46 47.75 14.06
N GLY A 42 -4.03 47.52 12.83
CA GLY A 42 -4.87 47.32 11.67
C GLY A 42 -5.18 45.83 11.49
N GLY A 43 -6.33 45.49 10.90
CA GLY A 43 -6.70 44.09 10.63
C GLY A 43 -5.72 43.35 9.72
N SER A 44 -6.02 42.10 9.46
CA SER A 44 -5.19 41.21 8.66
C SER A 44 -5.27 41.45 7.14
N ASP A 45 -6.10 42.39 6.66
CA ASP A 45 -6.38 42.60 5.24
C ASP A 45 -5.25 43.35 4.52
N LEU A 46 -4.40 42.58 3.83
CA LEU A 46 -3.29 43.12 3.05
C LEU A 46 -3.77 43.98 1.86
N GLY A 47 -4.91 43.62 1.25
CA GLY A 47 -5.49 44.41 0.16
C GLY A 47 -5.91 45.80 0.62
N GLN A 48 -6.48 45.88 1.82
CA GLN A 48 -6.83 47.15 2.43
C GLN A 48 -5.57 47.99 2.80
N ALA A 49 -4.55 47.33 3.34
CA ALA A 49 -3.26 47.99 3.63
C ALA A 49 -2.59 48.48 2.35
N PHE A 50 -2.64 47.73 1.26
CA PHE A 50 -2.08 48.08 -0.03
C PHE A 50 -2.72 49.35 -0.62
N SER A 51 -4.01 49.57 -0.40
CA SER A 51 -4.72 50.76 -0.86
C SER A 51 -4.39 52.05 -0.05
N ARG A 52 -3.75 51.91 1.10
CA ARG A 52 -3.38 53.06 1.94
C ARG A 52 -2.05 53.65 1.50
N HIS A 53 -1.92 54.96 1.78
CA HIS A 53 -0.68 55.70 1.60
C HIS A 53 -0.07 56.02 2.96
N GLN A 54 0.98 55.29 3.34
CA GLN A 54 1.78 55.59 4.56
C GLN A 54 3.21 55.94 4.15
N GLY A 55 3.73 57.01 4.74
CA GLY A 55 5.01 57.58 4.35
C GLY A 55 6.21 56.64 4.46
N ASN A 56 6.27 55.81 5.52
CA ASN A 56 7.32 54.82 5.70
C ASN A 56 7.30 53.72 4.61
N TRP A 57 6.13 53.22 4.22
CA TRP A 57 6.00 52.25 3.13
C TRP A 57 6.41 52.85 1.78
N GLN A 58 5.99 54.11 1.53
CA GLN A 58 6.37 54.81 0.30
C GLN A 58 7.87 54.99 0.18
N GLN A 59 8.52 55.43 1.27
CA GLN A 59 9.98 55.58 1.29
C GLN A 59 10.70 54.24 1.05
N ARG A 60 10.25 53.16 1.71
CA ARG A 60 10.84 51.87 1.53
C ARG A 60 10.62 51.32 0.10
N ALA A 61 9.43 51.45 -0.43
CA ALA A 61 9.11 51.05 -1.81
C ALA A 61 9.97 51.81 -2.82
N GLN A 62 10.15 53.13 -2.65
CA GLN A 62 11.01 53.92 -3.51
C GLN A 62 12.47 53.48 -3.46
N GLN A 63 12.98 53.10 -2.28
CA GLN A 63 14.34 52.57 -2.14
C GLN A 63 14.49 51.26 -2.90
N LEU A 64 13.50 50.34 -2.80
CA LEU A 64 13.49 49.06 -3.52
C LEU A 64 13.41 49.27 -5.03
N CYS A 65 12.53 50.16 -5.52
CA CYS A 65 12.42 50.53 -6.92
C CYS A 65 13.74 51.08 -7.49
N LYS A 66 14.41 51.96 -6.76
CA LYS A 66 15.73 52.47 -7.16
C LYS A 66 16.77 51.35 -7.32
N ARG A 67 16.79 50.38 -6.39
CA ARG A 67 17.71 49.24 -6.44
C ARG A 67 17.44 48.29 -7.63
N LEU A 68 16.18 48.27 -8.09
CA LEU A 68 15.74 47.45 -9.21
C LEU A 68 15.71 48.20 -10.55
N ASN A 69 16.19 49.48 -10.56
CA ASN A 69 16.18 50.35 -11.73
C ASN A 69 14.78 50.61 -12.33
N CYS A 70 13.73 50.56 -11.49
CA CYS A 70 12.38 50.93 -11.89
C CYS A 70 12.26 52.45 -12.07
N ARG A 71 11.82 52.87 -13.24
CA ARG A 71 11.81 54.33 -13.60
C ARG A 71 10.40 54.84 -13.92
N GLY A 72 9.43 54.63 -13.08
CA GLY A 72 8.13 55.30 -13.28
C GLY A 72 6.91 54.40 -13.21
N GLY A 73 7.05 53.16 -12.69
CA GLY A 73 5.93 52.28 -12.44
C GLY A 73 5.00 52.77 -11.33
N SER A 74 3.73 52.45 -11.45
CA SER A 74 2.72 52.68 -10.43
C SER A 74 2.24 51.37 -9.80
N PRO A 75 2.06 51.29 -8.47
CA PRO A 75 1.48 50.11 -7.85
C PRO A 75 0.09 49.80 -8.41
N ASP A 76 -0.11 48.54 -8.85
CA ASP A 76 -1.32 48.06 -9.48
C ASP A 76 -1.94 46.95 -8.62
N SER A 77 -3.18 47.19 -8.15
CA SER A 77 -3.90 46.21 -7.32
C SER A 77 -4.18 44.88 -8.03
N ASP A 78 -4.30 44.87 -9.36
CA ASP A 78 -4.57 43.64 -10.14
C ASP A 78 -3.36 42.69 -10.19
N LYS A 79 -2.17 43.21 -9.88
CA LYS A 79 -0.91 42.46 -9.85
C LYS A 79 -0.57 41.90 -8.46
N VAL A 80 -1.30 42.25 -7.44
CA VAL A 80 -1.04 41.86 -6.04
C VAL A 80 -1.16 40.32 -5.89
N ILE A 81 -2.28 39.76 -6.31
CA ILE A 81 -2.56 38.32 -6.15
C ILE A 81 -1.58 37.45 -6.94
N PRO A 82 -1.30 37.68 -8.24
CA PRO A 82 -0.32 36.91 -8.98
C PRO A 82 1.08 36.96 -8.37
N LEU A 83 1.54 38.14 -7.93
CA LEU A 83 2.85 38.30 -7.30
C LEU A 83 2.95 37.52 -5.99
N LEU A 84 1.93 37.61 -5.13
CA LEU A 84 1.91 36.91 -3.84
C LEU A 84 1.80 35.38 -4.07
N ALA A 85 1.01 34.94 -5.03
CA ALA A 85 0.86 33.52 -5.33
C ALA A 85 2.17 32.88 -5.82
N GLN A 86 2.94 33.60 -6.61
CA GLN A 86 4.25 33.16 -7.09
C GLN A 86 5.31 33.16 -5.97
N ALA A 87 5.29 34.13 -5.10
CA ALA A 87 6.27 34.25 -4.01
C ALA A 87 5.93 33.32 -2.83
N PHE A 88 4.65 33.08 -2.58
CA PHE A 88 4.13 32.33 -1.44
C PHE A 88 3.15 31.23 -1.86
N PRO A 89 3.51 30.31 -2.77
CA PRO A 89 2.59 29.27 -3.24
C PRO A 89 2.16 28.33 -2.12
N ASP A 90 3.01 28.09 -1.14
CA ASP A 90 2.74 27.27 0.05
C ASP A 90 1.82 27.95 1.08
N ARG A 91 1.55 29.24 0.90
CA ARG A 91 0.72 30.08 1.78
C ARG A 91 -0.69 30.35 1.22
N ILE A 92 -1.04 29.72 0.12
CA ILE A 92 -2.44 29.67 -0.33
C ILE A 92 -3.21 28.85 0.70
N ALA A 93 -4.33 29.38 1.18
CA ALA A 93 -5.06 28.84 2.31
C ALA A 93 -6.54 28.64 2.00
N ARG A 94 -7.09 27.51 2.40
CA ARG A 94 -8.52 27.21 2.31
C ARG A 94 -9.14 27.12 3.70
N ARG A 95 -10.29 27.76 3.88
CA ARG A 95 -11.04 27.74 5.13
C ARG A 95 -11.46 26.33 5.54
N ARG A 96 -11.29 26.03 6.82
CA ARG A 96 -11.70 24.79 7.49
C ARG A 96 -12.75 25.13 8.55
N GLY A 97 -14.02 24.96 8.26
CA GLY A 97 -15.09 25.31 9.19
C GLY A 97 -15.40 26.82 9.23
N LEU A 98 -16.00 27.30 10.32
CA LEU A 98 -16.50 28.67 10.47
C LEU A 98 -15.75 29.49 11.52
N ASP A 99 -14.73 28.94 12.17
CA ASP A 99 -14.06 29.50 13.34
C ASP A 99 -12.72 30.21 13.01
N GLY A 100 -12.55 30.63 11.77
CA GLY A 100 -11.32 31.32 11.32
C GLY A 100 -10.14 30.42 11.06
N ARG A 101 -10.31 29.11 11.04
CA ARG A 101 -9.27 28.13 10.73
C ARG A 101 -9.12 27.91 9.24
N TYR A 102 -7.88 27.80 8.82
CA TYR A 102 -7.47 27.57 7.44
C TYR A 102 -6.45 26.44 7.37
N GLN A 103 -6.41 25.77 6.23
CA GLN A 103 -5.33 24.87 5.86
C GLN A 103 -4.51 25.52 4.75
N LEU A 104 -3.20 25.53 4.92
CA LEU A 104 -2.26 26.02 3.91
C LEU A 104 -1.97 24.94 2.85
N ALA A 105 -1.50 25.38 1.68
CA ALA A 105 -1.09 24.49 0.61
C ALA A 105 0.06 23.53 0.99
N ASN A 106 0.89 23.89 1.98
CA ASN A 106 1.91 23.00 2.54
C ASN A 106 1.35 21.94 3.53
N GLY A 107 0.04 22.00 3.83
CA GLY A 107 -0.65 21.11 4.76
C GLY A 107 -0.71 21.58 6.20
N MET A 108 -0.01 22.66 6.55
CA MET A 108 -0.05 23.23 7.90
C MET A 108 -1.37 23.96 8.16
N GLY A 109 -1.78 24.01 9.43
CA GLY A 109 -2.91 24.81 9.86
C GLY A 109 -2.52 26.28 10.06
N ALA A 110 -3.47 27.17 9.83
CA ALA A 110 -3.34 28.59 10.13
C ALA A 110 -4.69 29.14 10.60
N MET A 111 -4.68 30.25 11.34
CA MET A 111 -5.91 30.81 11.87
C MET A 111 -5.89 32.33 11.88
N LEU A 112 -7.06 32.93 11.61
CA LEU A 112 -7.41 34.29 11.86
C LEU A 112 -8.12 34.40 13.21
N ASP A 113 -8.12 35.58 13.81
CA ASP A 113 -8.98 35.88 14.95
C ASP A 113 -10.46 35.71 14.50
N SER A 114 -11.31 35.13 15.34
CA SER A 114 -12.68 34.75 14.99
C SER A 114 -13.57 35.90 14.55
N ASP A 115 -13.24 37.10 14.99
CA ASP A 115 -13.94 38.37 14.68
C ASP A 115 -13.33 39.09 13.46
N ASP A 116 -12.27 38.56 12.86
CA ASP A 116 -11.68 39.13 11.66
C ASP A 116 -12.64 38.97 10.43
N ALA A 117 -12.88 40.08 9.76
CA ALA A 117 -13.78 40.13 8.61
C ALA A 117 -13.34 39.18 7.47
N GLN A 118 -12.08 38.81 7.34
CA GLN A 118 -11.57 37.90 6.32
C GLN A 118 -11.97 36.43 6.58
N THR A 119 -12.41 36.08 7.77
CA THR A 119 -12.91 34.71 8.07
C THR A 119 -14.08 34.26 7.20
N ARG A 120 -14.80 35.21 6.58
CA ARG A 120 -15.88 34.96 5.63
C ARG A 120 -15.39 34.37 4.28
N HIS A 121 -14.13 34.61 3.93
CA HIS A 121 -13.57 34.19 2.64
C HIS A 121 -13.11 32.73 2.69
N GLU A 122 -13.44 31.96 1.69
CA GLU A 122 -13.03 30.56 1.60
C GLU A 122 -11.55 30.43 1.30
N TRP A 123 -11.01 31.33 0.48
CA TRP A 123 -9.63 31.28 0.03
C TRP A 123 -8.88 32.56 0.33
N LEU A 124 -7.66 32.40 0.84
CA LEU A 124 -6.74 33.47 1.14
C LEU A 124 -5.34 33.15 0.60
N ILE A 125 -4.53 34.18 0.39
CA ILE A 125 -3.06 34.04 0.41
C ILE A 125 -2.56 34.74 1.68
N ALA A 126 -1.85 34.03 2.52
CA ALA A 126 -1.39 34.47 3.83
C ALA A 126 0.15 34.61 3.88
N PRO A 127 0.74 35.64 3.29
CA PRO A 127 2.19 35.78 3.19
C PRO A 127 2.88 36.03 4.54
N LEU A 128 2.17 36.54 5.55
CA LEU A 128 2.73 36.79 6.84
C LEU A 128 2.03 35.97 7.93
N LEU A 129 2.78 35.06 8.52
CA LEU A 129 2.34 34.17 9.59
C LEU A 129 3.24 34.36 10.83
N LEU A 130 2.65 34.15 12.00
CA LEU A 130 3.37 34.05 13.27
C LEU A 130 3.16 32.61 13.83
N GLN A 131 4.24 31.89 13.97
CA GLN A 131 4.20 30.56 14.61
C GLN A 131 4.21 30.74 16.14
N GLY A 132 3.15 30.28 16.80
CA GLY A 132 3.08 30.26 18.26
C GLY A 132 3.89 29.09 18.85
N SER A 133 4.46 29.30 20.03
CA SER A 133 5.22 28.26 20.74
C SER A 133 4.35 27.13 21.29
N HIS A 134 3.03 27.32 21.38
CA HIS A 134 2.09 26.39 22.02
C HIS A 134 0.88 26.02 21.15
N SER A 135 0.82 26.48 19.90
CA SER A 135 -0.27 26.15 18.95
C SER A 135 0.26 25.43 17.74
N PRO A 136 -0.40 24.35 17.29
CA PRO A 136 -0.07 23.70 16.02
C PRO A 136 -0.37 24.58 14.81
N ASP A 137 -1.30 25.55 14.96
CA ASP A 137 -1.72 26.44 13.89
C ASP A 137 -0.98 27.78 14.01
N ALA A 138 -0.45 28.27 12.89
CA ALA A 138 0.17 29.59 12.82
C ALA A 138 -0.91 30.68 12.81
N ARG A 139 -0.65 31.81 13.46
CA ARG A 139 -1.53 32.98 13.40
C ARG A 139 -1.29 33.73 12.10
N ILE A 140 -2.36 34.03 11.36
CA ILE A 140 -2.30 34.85 10.15
C ILE A 140 -2.25 36.34 10.58
N LEU A 141 -1.17 37.02 10.22
CA LEU A 141 -1.00 38.46 10.51
C LEU A 141 -1.44 39.30 9.31
N GLN A 142 -1.17 38.87 8.09
CA GLN A 142 -1.59 39.53 6.86
C GLN A 142 -2.02 38.50 5.84
N ALA A 143 -3.13 38.73 5.21
CA ALA A 143 -3.66 37.89 4.13
C ALA A 143 -4.48 38.71 3.13
N VAL A 144 -4.64 38.23 1.95
CA VAL A 144 -5.52 38.77 0.91
C VAL A 144 -6.51 37.71 0.48
N ALA A 145 -7.80 38.08 0.39
CA ALA A 145 -8.83 37.20 -0.13
C ALA A 145 -8.65 36.99 -1.65
N VAL A 146 -8.84 35.77 -2.10
CA VAL A 146 -8.72 35.40 -3.50
C VAL A 146 -9.94 34.63 -3.99
N ASP A 147 -10.27 34.82 -5.26
CA ASP A 147 -11.14 33.90 -5.99
C ASP A 147 -10.26 32.80 -6.60
N ILE A 148 -10.54 31.55 -6.24
CA ILE A 148 -9.69 30.43 -6.63
C ILE A 148 -9.72 30.19 -8.14
N ASP A 149 -10.84 30.44 -8.81
CA ASP A 149 -10.95 30.25 -10.26
C ASP A 149 -10.17 31.36 -11.00
N VAL A 150 -10.18 32.58 -10.48
CA VAL A 150 -9.37 33.68 -11.00
C VAL A 150 -7.89 33.39 -10.80
N LEU A 151 -7.51 32.93 -9.60
CA LEU A 151 -6.13 32.59 -9.27
C LEU A 151 -5.57 31.48 -10.16
N THR A 152 -6.30 30.40 -10.34
CA THR A 152 -5.85 29.25 -11.16
C THR A 152 -5.77 29.57 -12.64
N ARG A 153 -6.58 30.51 -13.13
CA ARG A 153 -6.45 31.03 -14.50
C ARG A 153 -5.25 31.96 -14.68
N ALA A 154 -4.98 32.79 -13.69
CA ALA A 154 -3.84 33.72 -13.73
C ALA A 154 -2.49 33.00 -13.49
N CYS A 155 -2.48 31.97 -12.66
CA CYS A 155 -1.30 31.20 -12.26
C CYS A 155 -1.52 29.70 -12.48
N PRO A 156 -1.67 29.23 -13.72
CA PRO A 156 -1.99 27.81 -14.02
C PRO A 156 -0.91 26.84 -13.55
N GLN A 157 0.32 27.31 -13.37
CA GLN A 157 1.43 26.49 -12.84
C GLN A 157 1.24 26.06 -11.38
N LEU A 158 0.34 26.71 -10.62
CA LEU A 158 0.01 26.33 -9.25
C LEU A 158 -0.90 25.10 -9.21
N LEU A 159 -1.68 24.88 -10.25
CA LEU A 159 -2.64 23.80 -10.34
C LEU A 159 -1.95 22.50 -10.77
N GLN A 160 -2.02 21.51 -9.92
CA GLN A 160 -1.58 20.15 -10.21
C GLN A 160 -2.81 19.28 -10.47
N GLN A 161 -2.80 18.57 -11.58
CA GLN A 161 -3.84 17.58 -11.91
C GLN A 161 -3.20 16.19 -11.92
N SER A 162 -3.86 15.24 -11.28
CA SER A 162 -3.45 13.85 -11.25
C SER A 162 -4.65 12.93 -11.45
N ASP A 163 -4.45 11.92 -12.27
CA ASP A 163 -5.42 10.87 -12.46
C ASP A 163 -5.19 9.81 -11.38
N ILE A 164 -6.25 9.52 -10.63
CA ILE A 164 -6.21 8.63 -9.48
C ILE A 164 -7.19 7.49 -9.73
N VAL A 165 -6.67 6.29 -9.61
CA VAL A 165 -7.47 5.07 -9.56
C VAL A 165 -7.22 4.43 -8.21
N GLU A 166 -8.26 4.30 -7.42
CA GLU A 166 -8.14 3.76 -6.06
C GLU A 166 -9.29 2.83 -5.71
N TRP A 167 -9.08 2.04 -4.69
CA TRP A 167 -10.08 1.13 -4.15
C TRP A 167 -11.19 1.89 -3.43
N ASP A 168 -12.45 1.58 -3.76
CA ASP A 168 -13.63 2.04 -3.04
C ASP A 168 -14.11 0.93 -2.10
N ASP A 169 -13.81 1.06 -0.82
CA ASP A 169 -14.18 0.05 0.19
C ASP A 169 -15.69 -0.13 0.35
N ALA A 170 -16.46 0.94 0.14
CA ALA A 170 -17.91 0.89 0.29
C ALA A 170 -18.57 0.07 -0.82
N GLN A 171 -18.03 0.11 -2.03
CA GLN A 171 -18.58 -0.59 -3.19
C GLN A 171 -17.81 -1.84 -3.58
N GLY A 172 -16.62 -2.06 -3.03
CA GLY A 172 -15.74 -3.17 -3.39
C GLY A 172 -15.27 -3.12 -4.85
N THR A 173 -15.15 -1.92 -5.42
CA THR A 173 -14.74 -1.69 -6.80
C THR A 173 -13.63 -0.64 -6.85
N LEU A 174 -13.07 -0.43 -8.04
CA LEU A 174 -12.16 0.69 -8.27
C LEU A 174 -12.94 1.92 -8.72
N LYS A 175 -12.57 3.07 -8.20
CA LYS A 175 -13.02 4.37 -8.69
C LYS A 175 -11.88 5.13 -9.31
N ALA A 176 -12.15 5.80 -10.42
CA ALA A 176 -11.19 6.59 -11.17
C ALA A 176 -11.66 8.02 -11.27
N PHE A 177 -10.81 8.97 -10.93
CA PHE A 177 -11.12 10.39 -10.98
C PHE A 177 -9.85 11.21 -11.20
N ARG A 178 -10.05 12.39 -11.78
CA ARG A 178 -9.03 13.42 -11.90
C ARG A 178 -9.14 14.36 -10.73
N ARG A 179 -8.07 14.50 -9.95
CA ARG A 179 -7.96 15.42 -8.84
C ARG A 179 -7.19 16.65 -9.25
N SER A 180 -7.78 17.83 -8.95
CA SER A 180 -7.11 19.12 -9.09
C SER A 180 -6.69 19.63 -7.72
N GLN A 181 -5.43 19.99 -7.57
CA GLN A 181 -4.83 20.40 -6.29
C GLN A 181 -3.93 21.63 -6.44
N ILE A 182 -3.86 22.41 -5.37
CA ILE A 182 -2.76 23.35 -5.13
C ILE A 182 -2.01 22.87 -3.89
N GLY A 183 -0.77 22.38 -4.06
CA GLY A 183 -0.07 21.71 -2.99
C GLY A 183 -0.90 20.55 -2.41
N LYS A 184 -1.19 20.60 -1.11
CA LYS A 184 -2.03 19.60 -0.41
C LYS A 184 -3.52 19.96 -0.37
N LEU A 185 -3.94 21.07 -0.99
CA LEU A 185 -5.33 21.51 -1.03
C LEU A 185 -6.02 20.95 -2.26
N THR A 186 -7.05 20.13 -2.06
CA THR A 186 -7.89 19.61 -3.15
C THR A 186 -8.94 20.64 -3.53
N LEU A 187 -8.93 21.07 -4.80
CA LEU A 187 -9.93 22.00 -5.34
C LEU A 187 -11.20 21.26 -5.78
N GLY A 188 -11.02 20.08 -6.34
CA GLY A 188 -12.13 19.27 -6.79
C GLY A 188 -11.67 17.97 -7.45
N THR A 189 -12.64 17.11 -7.73
CA THR A 189 -12.46 15.84 -8.43
C THR A 189 -13.46 15.74 -9.57
N LYS A 190 -13.03 15.16 -10.70
CA LYS A 190 -13.91 14.84 -11.85
C LYS A 190 -13.78 13.35 -12.17
N PRO A 191 -14.89 12.64 -12.42
CA PRO A 191 -14.81 11.25 -12.84
C PRO A 191 -13.95 11.06 -14.08
N LEU A 192 -13.11 10.01 -14.08
CA LEU A 192 -12.36 9.56 -15.25
C LEU A 192 -13.21 8.56 -16.03
N ALA A 193 -13.44 8.83 -17.31
CA ALA A 193 -14.35 8.02 -18.11
C ALA A 193 -13.84 6.61 -18.41
N LYS A 194 -12.54 6.42 -18.61
CA LYS A 194 -11.92 5.11 -18.90
C LYS A 194 -10.46 5.09 -18.45
N PRO A 195 -10.17 4.59 -17.26
CA PRO A 195 -8.78 4.30 -16.88
C PRO A 195 -8.22 3.15 -17.74
N SER A 196 -6.91 3.14 -17.95
CA SER A 196 -6.24 2.05 -18.64
C SER A 196 -6.24 0.77 -17.77
N GLU A 197 -6.08 -0.39 -18.41
CA GLU A 197 -5.93 -1.66 -17.71
C GLU A 197 -4.74 -1.64 -16.75
N GLU A 198 -3.65 -1.00 -17.15
CA GLU A 198 -2.46 -0.83 -16.32
C GLU A 198 -2.74 0.01 -15.05
N GLU A 199 -3.47 1.12 -15.19
CA GLU A 199 -3.88 1.94 -14.05
C GLU A 199 -4.81 1.19 -13.10
N LEU A 200 -5.74 0.40 -13.63
CA LEU A 200 -6.65 -0.45 -12.84
C LEU A 200 -5.86 -1.53 -12.09
N HIS A 201 -4.94 -2.22 -12.74
CA HIS A 201 -4.09 -3.24 -12.12
C HIS A 201 -3.21 -2.65 -11.03
N GLN A 202 -2.58 -1.50 -11.28
CA GLN A 202 -1.75 -0.84 -10.28
C GLN A 202 -2.55 -0.44 -9.05
N ALA A 203 -3.76 0.06 -9.24
CA ALA A 203 -4.66 0.40 -8.13
C ALA A 203 -5.08 -0.83 -7.32
N MET A 204 -5.37 -1.96 -7.99
CA MET A 204 -5.64 -3.24 -7.32
C MET A 204 -4.46 -3.71 -6.49
N LEU A 205 -3.25 -3.69 -7.04
CA LEU A 205 -2.03 -4.08 -6.33
C LEU A 205 -1.76 -3.18 -5.12
N ASN A 206 -1.93 -1.88 -5.27
CA ASN A 206 -1.79 -0.93 -4.15
C ASN A 206 -2.80 -1.21 -3.04
N GLY A 207 -4.06 -1.49 -3.40
CA GLY A 207 -5.10 -1.86 -2.45
C GLY A 207 -4.78 -3.17 -1.71
N ILE A 208 -4.21 -4.17 -2.39
CA ILE A 208 -3.76 -5.42 -1.77
C ILE A 208 -2.61 -5.15 -0.80
N ARG A 209 -1.66 -4.28 -1.14
CA ARG A 209 -0.56 -3.90 -0.23
C ARG A 209 -1.06 -3.23 1.04
N GLU A 210 -2.07 -2.37 0.94
CA GLU A 210 -2.67 -1.72 2.10
C GLU A 210 -3.49 -2.68 2.97
N LYS A 211 -4.25 -3.58 2.36
CA LYS A 211 -5.14 -4.52 3.05
C LYS A 211 -4.45 -5.80 3.52
N GLY A 212 -3.34 -6.15 2.90
CA GLY A 212 -2.60 -7.39 3.14
C GLY A 212 -3.11 -8.56 2.30
N LEU A 213 -2.35 -9.67 2.35
CA LEU A 213 -2.62 -10.87 1.55
C LEU A 213 -3.95 -11.57 1.90
N SER A 214 -4.51 -11.30 3.07
CA SER A 214 -5.80 -11.88 3.51
C SER A 214 -6.99 -11.48 2.63
N VAL A 215 -6.87 -10.44 1.82
CA VAL A 215 -7.90 -10.03 0.86
C VAL A 215 -8.06 -11.05 -0.28
N LEU A 216 -7.03 -11.86 -0.55
CA LEU A 216 -7.06 -12.94 -1.52
C LEU A 216 -7.82 -14.16 -0.97
N ASN A 217 -8.34 -14.98 -1.86
CA ASN A 217 -8.99 -16.24 -1.48
C ASN A 217 -7.95 -17.36 -1.35
N TRP A 218 -7.45 -17.56 -0.14
CA TRP A 218 -6.53 -18.64 0.20
C TRP A 218 -7.30 -19.94 0.38
N THR A 219 -7.43 -20.71 -0.69
CA THR A 219 -7.98 -22.07 -0.61
C THR A 219 -7.00 -22.99 0.12
N PRO A 220 -7.45 -24.13 0.65
CA PRO A 220 -6.54 -25.14 1.24
C PRO A 220 -5.42 -25.55 0.30
N GLU A 221 -5.69 -25.67 -0.99
CA GLU A 221 -4.71 -26.01 -2.03
C GLU A 221 -3.68 -24.90 -2.21
N ALA A 222 -4.10 -23.64 -2.20
CA ALA A 222 -3.19 -22.49 -2.30
C ALA A 222 -2.31 -22.36 -1.06
N GLU A 223 -2.86 -22.56 0.12
CA GLU A 223 -2.09 -22.56 1.37
C GLU A 223 -1.07 -23.69 1.39
N GLN A 224 -1.46 -24.90 1.03
CA GLN A 224 -0.54 -26.05 0.95
C GLN A 224 0.56 -25.82 -0.09
N TYR A 225 0.25 -25.21 -1.22
CA TYR A 225 1.26 -24.86 -2.21
C TYR A 225 2.30 -23.88 -1.68
N ARG A 226 1.84 -22.85 -0.98
CA ARG A 226 2.72 -21.88 -0.32
C ARG A 226 3.61 -22.53 0.73
N ILE A 227 3.04 -23.39 1.59
CA ILE A 227 3.78 -24.12 2.61
C ILE A 227 4.82 -25.06 1.98
N ARG A 228 4.47 -25.74 0.88
CA ARG A 228 5.43 -26.59 0.13
C ARG A 228 6.62 -25.78 -0.36
N LEU A 229 6.41 -24.57 -0.88
CA LEU A 229 7.50 -23.68 -1.30
C LEU A 229 8.38 -23.27 -0.12
N HIS A 230 7.78 -22.95 1.01
CA HIS A 230 8.51 -22.66 2.25
C HIS A 230 9.36 -23.87 2.69
N CYS A 231 8.79 -25.06 2.69
CA CYS A 231 9.48 -26.29 3.02
C CYS A 231 10.60 -26.62 2.01
N ALA A 232 10.38 -26.40 0.72
CA ALA A 232 11.38 -26.63 -0.31
C ALA A 232 12.63 -25.77 -0.09
N ALA A 233 12.44 -24.50 0.25
CA ALA A 233 13.54 -23.61 0.60
C ALA A 233 14.31 -24.09 1.84
N LYS A 234 13.63 -24.71 2.80
CA LYS A 234 14.21 -25.24 4.03
C LYS A 234 14.96 -26.56 3.80
N TRP A 235 14.38 -27.49 3.01
CA TRP A 235 14.91 -28.84 2.85
C TRP A 235 15.85 -29.01 1.66
N LEU A 236 15.68 -28.18 0.63
CA LEU A 236 16.47 -28.16 -0.60
C LEU A 236 17.02 -26.75 -0.88
N PRO A 237 17.77 -26.13 0.07
CA PRO A 237 18.16 -24.72 -0.04
C PRO A 237 19.05 -24.41 -1.24
N GLU A 238 19.73 -25.41 -1.79
CA GLU A 238 20.60 -25.28 -2.96
C GLU A 238 19.88 -25.04 -4.28
N GLN A 239 18.57 -25.20 -4.33
CA GLN A 239 17.77 -25.08 -5.56
C GLN A 239 17.34 -23.65 -5.92
N GLY A 240 17.51 -22.68 -5.04
CA GLY A 240 17.16 -21.28 -5.30
C GLY A 240 15.66 -20.99 -5.27
N TRP A 241 14.93 -21.52 -4.31
CA TRP A 241 13.50 -21.30 -4.14
C TRP A 241 13.17 -19.85 -3.80
N PRO A 242 12.05 -19.29 -4.34
CA PRO A 242 11.61 -17.96 -3.97
C PRO A 242 11.12 -17.93 -2.51
N ALA A 243 11.33 -16.81 -1.82
CA ALA A 243 10.75 -16.57 -0.52
C ALA A 243 9.24 -16.32 -0.65
N VAL A 244 8.45 -16.84 0.29
CA VAL A 244 6.98 -16.79 0.27
C VAL A 244 6.39 -16.23 1.57
N ASP A 245 7.18 -15.52 2.36
CA ASP A 245 6.68 -14.76 3.49
C ASP A 245 5.79 -13.61 3.02
N ASP A 246 4.97 -13.07 3.91
CA ASP A 246 4.00 -12.01 3.59
C ASP A 246 4.66 -10.77 2.99
N GLU A 247 5.78 -10.32 3.57
CA GLU A 247 6.49 -9.14 3.10
C GLU A 247 7.00 -9.30 1.67
N THR A 248 7.66 -10.43 1.39
CA THR A 248 8.19 -10.73 0.06
C THR A 248 7.08 -10.89 -0.98
N LEU A 249 6.00 -11.59 -0.64
CA LEU A 249 4.86 -11.76 -1.55
C LEU A 249 4.18 -10.43 -1.87
N LEU A 250 4.00 -9.54 -0.89
CA LEU A 250 3.45 -8.20 -1.12
C LEU A 250 4.40 -7.33 -1.96
N ALA A 251 5.71 -7.45 -1.76
CA ALA A 251 6.69 -6.71 -2.54
C ALA A 251 6.76 -7.17 -4.01
N THR A 252 6.39 -8.41 -4.30
CA THR A 252 6.55 -9.03 -5.62
C THR A 252 5.22 -9.35 -6.33
N LEU A 253 4.14 -8.67 -5.98
CA LEU A 253 2.81 -8.89 -6.57
C LEU A 253 2.80 -8.80 -8.09
N GLU A 254 3.61 -7.94 -8.68
CA GLU A 254 3.75 -7.78 -10.12
C GLU A 254 4.29 -9.05 -10.81
N GLN A 255 5.11 -9.83 -10.10
CA GLN A 255 5.73 -11.04 -10.65
C GLN A 255 4.79 -12.24 -10.62
N TRP A 256 4.03 -12.42 -9.54
CA TRP A 256 3.27 -13.64 -9.35
C TRP A 256 1.76 -13.46 -9.45
N LEU A 257 1.20 -12.34 -8.98
CA LEU A 257 -0.25 -12.12 -8.97
C LEU A 257 -0.74 -11.43 -10.25
N LEU A 258 -0.03 -10.41 -10.71
CA LEU A 258 -0.42 -9.63 -11.89
C LEU A 258 -0.71 -10.47 -13.14
N PRO A 259 0.05 -11.54 -13.47
CA PRO A 259 -0.25 -12.39 -14.61
C PRO A 259 -1.64 -13.05 -14.57
N GLN A 260 -2.25 -13.16 -13.38
CA GLN A 260 -3.57 -13.75 -13.18
C GLN A 260 -4.69 -12.70 -13.11
N MET A 261 -4.36 -11.40 -13.28
CA MET A 261 -5.28 -10.31 -12.99
C MET A 261 -6.02 -9.74 -14.20
N SER A 262 -5.95 -10.38 -15.35
CA SER A 262 -6.71 -9.93 -16.53
C SER A 262 -8.21 -9.82 -16.21
N GLY A 263 -8.78 -8.63 -16.40
CA GLY A 263 -10.19 -8.35 -16.09
C GLY A 263 -10.54 -8.27 -14.60
N VAL A 264 -9.57 -8.29 -13.70
CA VAL A 264 -9.80 -8.21 -12.25
C VAL A 264 -9.81 -6.76 -11.80
N HIS A 265 -11.02 -6.18 -11.67
CA HIS A 265 -11.23 -4.77 -11.33
C HIS A 265 -12.16 -4.58 -10.13
N SER A 266 -12.46 -5.64 -9.40
CA SER A 266 -13.35 -5.62 -8.23
C SER A 266 -12.91 -6.60 -7.17
N LEU A 267 -13.39 -6.41 -5.93
CA LEU A 267 -13.17 -7.37 -4.84
C LEU A 267 -13.73 -8.75 -5.18
N ARG A 268 -14.90 -8.79 -5.81
CA ARG A 268 -15.53 -10.05 -6.24
C ARG A 268 -14.64 -10.82 -7.22
N ALA A 269 -14.10 -10.14 -8.23
CA ALA A 269 -13.21 -10.74 -9.21
C ALA A 269 -11.89 -11.19 -8.55
N LEU A 270 -11.36 -10.39 -7.61
CA LEU A 270 -10.16 -10.74 -6.86
C LEU A 270 -10.38 -12.00 -6.00
N LYS A 271 -11.54 -12.13 -5.35
CA LYS A 271 -11.91 -13.34 -4.56
C LYS A 271 -12.10 -14.58 -5.43
N ALA A 272 -12.37 -14.42 -6.72
CA ALA A 272 -12.48 -15.53 -7.68
C ALA A 272 -11.14 -15.92 -8.31
N LEU A 273 -10.07 -15.15 -8.08
CA LEU A 273 -8.75 -15.40 -8.63
C LEU A 273 -8.13 -16.67 -8.02
N ASP A 274 -7.55 -17.51 -8.87
CA ASP A 274 -6.84 -18.73 -8.46
C ASP A 274 -5.46 -18.37 -7.89
N VAL A 275 -5.36 -18.30 -6.57
CA VAL A 275 -4.12 -17.96 -5.87
C VAL A 275 -3.04 -19.02 -6.05
N LYS A 276 -3.40 -20.31 -6.12
CA LYS A 276 -2.43 -21.38 -6.39
C LYS A 276 -1.79 -21.20 -7.77
N ALA A 277 -2.59 -20.95 -8.79
CA ALA A 277 -2.08 -20.67 -10.13
C ALA A 277 -1.18 -19.42 -10.16
N ALA A 278 -1.54 -18.39 -9.40
CA ALA A 278 -0.72 -17.20 -9.24
C ALA A 278 0.64 -17.52 -8.59
N LEU A 279 0.66 -18.28 -7.51
CA LEU A 279 1.90 -18.70 -6.84
C LEU A 279 2.83 -19.50 -7.75
N GLN A 280 2.28 -20.28 -8.67
CA GLN A 280 3.07 -21.00 -9.66
C GLN A 280 3.88 -20.09 -10.58
N ASN A 281 3.48 -18.84 -10.76
CA ASN A 281 4.24 -17.84 -11.52
C ASN A 281 5.56 -17.43 -10.85
N LEU A 282 5.74 -17.72 -9.57
CA LEU A 282 7.02 -17.54 -8.88
C LEU A 282 8.10 -18.50 -9.35
N LEU A 283 7.72 -19.62 -9.96
CA LEU A 283 8.60 -20.69 -10.38
C LEU A 283 8.70 -20.73 -11.90
N ASP A 284 9.90 -20.92 -12.41
CA ASP A 284 10.08 -21.38 -13.78
C ASP A 284 9.62 -22.83 -13.94
N TRP A 285 9.57 -23.30 -15.17
CA TRP A 285 9.12 -24.66 -15.46
C TRP A 285 9.99 -25.71 -14.74
N SER A 286 11.28 -25.53 -14.69
CA SER A 286 12.23 -26.46 -14.05
C SER A 286 11.96 -26.57 -12.54
N LEU A 287 11.78 -25.43 -11.85
CA LEU A 287 11.48 -25.42 -10.40
C LEU A 287 10.08 -25.98 -10.11
N ARG A 288 9.09 -25.77 -10.98
CA ARG A 288 7.77 -26.41 -10.82
C ARG A 288 7.87 -27.92 -10.88
N GLN A 289 8.58 -28.43 -11.87
CA GLN A 289 8.83 -29.88 -12.01
C GLN A 289 9.56 -30.43 -10.79
N ARG A 290 10.55 -29.70 -10.30
CA ARG A 290 11.31 -30.06 -9.12
C ARG A 290 10.45 -30.10 -7.87
N LEU A 291 9.59 -29.11 -7.66
CA LEU A 291 8.65 -29.07 -6.55
C LEU A 291 7.72 -30.28 -6.58
N ASP A 292 7.14 -30.59 -7.73
CA ASP A 292 6.18 -31.68 -7.88
C ASP A 292 6.83 -33.06 -7.73
N SER A 293 8.11 -33.22 -8.09
CA SER A 293 8.83 -34.47 -7.91
C SER A 293 9.37 -34.66 -6.50
N GLU A 294 9.92 -33.61 -5.89
CA GLU A 294 10.62 -33.70 -4.60
C GLU A 294 9.73 -33.43 -3.39
N LEU A 295 8.74 -32.55 -3.54
CA LEU A 295 7.72 -32.28 -2.53
C LEU A 295 6.33 -32.46 -3.11
N PRO A 296 5.94 -33.69 -3.46
CA PRO A 296 4.67 -33.94 -4.14
C PRO A 296 3.48 -33.62 -3.24
N GLY A 297 2.34 -33.27 -3.84
CA GLY A 297 1.10 -33.04 -3.09
C GLY A 297 0.45 -34.31 -2.57
N HIS A 298 0.79 -35.46 -3.18
CA HIS A 298 0.23 -36.76 -2.84
C HIS A 298 1.31 -37.85 -2.86
N TYR A 299 1.10 -38.87 -2.04
CA TYR A 299 1.91 -40.08 -2.04
C TYR A 299 1.04 -41.26 -2.50
N THR A 300 1.57 -42.09 -3.39
CA THR A 300 0.90 -43.30 -3.82
C THR A 300 1.30 -44.45 -2.89
N VAL A 301 0.35 -44.88 -2.09
CA VAL A 301 0.55 -46.01 -1.14
C VAL A 301 0.51 -47.36 -1.88
N PRO A 302 0.94 -48.49 -1.23
CA PRO A 302 1.04 -49.77 -1.88
C PRO A 302 -0.24 -50.28 -2.59
N THR A 303 -1.43 -49.91 -2.13
CA THR A 303 -2.70 -50.22 -2.81
C THR A 303 -2.93 -49.45 -4.10
N GLY A 304 -2.08 -48.46 -4.42
CA GLY A 304 -2.28 -47.56 -5.55
C GLY A 304 -3.15 -46.32 -5.22
N SER A 305 -3.66 -46.18 -4.02
CA SER A 305 -4.39 -45.00 -3.59
C SER A 305 -3.45 -43.79 -3.48
N ARG A 306 -3.90 -42.67 -4.01
CA ARG A 306 -3.20 -41.39 -3.89
C ARG A 306 -3.69 -40.66 -2.65
N ILE A 307 -2.84 -40.51 -1.67
CA ILE A 307 -3.15 -39.89 -0.40
C ILE A 307 -2.45 -38.51 -0.32
N ALA A 308 -3.19 -37.47 0.04
CA ALA A 308 -2.63 -36.14 0.18
C ALA A 308 -1.58 -36.08 1.30
N ILE A 309 -0.43 -35.50 1.00
CA ILE A 309 0.58 -35.16 1.99
C ILE A 309 0.22 -33.81 2.57
N ARG A 310 0.12 -33.74 3.89
CA ARG A 310 -0.13 -32.50 4.63
C ARG A 310 1.18 -31.88 5.06
N TYR A 311 1.51 -30.74 4.45
CA TYR A 311 2.72 -29.99 4.78
C TYR A 311 2.44 -28.98 5.91
N HIS A 312 3.42 -28.75 6.75
CA HIS A 312 3.43 -27.79 7.85
C HIS A 312 4.69 -26.94 7.79
N GLU A 313 4.61 -25.68 8.23
CA GLU A 313 5.79 -24.81 8.23
C GLU A 313 6.87 -25.28 9.18
N ASP A 314 6.50 -25.70 10.39
CA ASP A 314 7.43 -26.03 11.46
C ASP A 314 7.42 -27.51 11.89
N ASN A 315 6.54 -28.31 11.32
CA ASN A 315 6.40 -29.72 11.62
C ASN A 315 6.71 -30.60 10.41
N PRO A 316 7.10 -31.86 10.59
CA PRO A 316 7.27 -32.80 9.50
C PRO A 316 5.97 -33.01 8.68
N PRO A 317 6.08 -33.30 7.37
CA PRO A 317 4.93 -33.59 6.54
C PRO A 317 4.25 -34.90 6.97
N ALA A 318 2.93 -34.90 6.97
CA ALA A 318 2.13 -36.00 7.47
C ALA A 318 1.29 -36.68 6.38
N LEU A 319 1.16 -38.00 6.47
CA LEU A 319 0.34 -38.83 5.62
C LEU A 319 -0.66 -39.61 6.48
N ALA A 320 -1.95 -39.28 6.37
CA ALA A 320 -3.03 -39.98 7.05
C ALA A 320 -3.61 -41.07 6.14
N VAL A 321 -3.40 -42.34 6.47
CA VAL A 321 -3.75 -43.46 5.65
C VAL A 321 -4.23 -44.66 6.47
N ARG A 322 -5.17 -45.44 5.96
CA ARG A 322 -5.54 -46.68 6.63
C ARG A 322 -4.36 -47.63 6.67
N MET A 323 -4.13 -48.26 7.84
CA MET A 323 -2.97 -49.09 8.09
C MET A 323 -2.82 -50.22 7.07
N GLN A 324 -3.93 -50.85 6.68
CA GLN A 324 -3.95 -51.95 5.72
C GLN A 324 -3.50 -51.57 4.31
N GLU A 325 -3.59 -50.32 3.95
CA GLU A 325 -3.10 -49.83 2.66
C GLU A 325 -1.58 -49.66 2.65
N MET A 326 -0.92 -49.67 3.82
CA MET A 326 0.53 -49.65 3.97
C MET A 326 1.20 -51.02 4.08
N PHE A 327 0.44 -52.11 4.10
CA PHE A 327 1.03 -53.44 4.06
C PHE A 327 1.85 -53.64 2.80
N GLY A 328 3.01 -54.24 2.94
CA GLY A 328 4.00 -54.38 1.87
C GLY A 328 5.06 -53.27 1.83
N GLU A 329 4.86 -52.19 2.61
CA GLU A 329 5.85 -51.13 2.79
C GLU A 329 6.69 -51.44 4.02
N ALA A 330 7.99 -51.72 3.83
CA ALA A 330 8.89 -52.14 4.90
C ALA A 330 9.52 -50.95 5.64
N THR A 331 9.68 -49.83 4.94
CA THR A 331 10.37 -48.64 5.42
C THR A 331 9.49 -47.38 5.33
N THR A 332 9.83 -46.37 6.12
CA THR A 332 9.10 -45.12 6.07
C THR A 332 9.29 -44.40 4.73
N PRO A 333 8.20 -44.02 4.05
CA PRO A 333 8.29 -43.16 2.87
C PRO A 333 8.99 -41.83 3.19
N SER A 334 9.80 -41.34 2.27
CA SER A 334 10.49 -40.07 2.39
C SER A 334 10.32 -39.22 1.12
N ILE A 335 10.50 -37.91 1.28
CA ILE A 335 10.45 -36.90 0.23
C ILE A 335 11.72 -36.06 0.26
N ALA A 336 11.81 -35.03 -0.61
CA ALA A 336 12.95 -34.10 -0.66
C ALA A 336 14.29 -34.83 -0.79
N GLU A 337 14.45 -35.63 -1.86
CA GLU A 337 15.66 -36.43 -2.12
C GLU A 337 16.00 -37.42 -0.99
N GLY A 338 14.99 -37.93 -0.32
CA GLY A 338 15.15 -38.83 0.82
C GLY A 338 15.52 -38.16 2.14
N ARG A 339 15.62 -36.84 2.18
CA ARG A 339 16.04 -36.07 3.38
C ARG A 339 14.97 -35.99 4.45
N VAL A 340 13.69 -36.11 4.08
CA VAL A 340 12.56 -35.88 4.98
C VAL A 340 11.63 -37.09 5.00
N PRO A 341 11.65 -37.90 6.06
CA PRO A 341 10.68 -38.96 6.24
C PRO A 341 9.30 -38.40 6.56
N LEU A 342 8.25 -39.03 6.01
CA LEU A 342 6.87 -38.69 6.32
C LEU A 342 6.49 -39.15 7.71
N VAL A 343 5.67 -38.37 8.40
CA VAL A 343 4.98 -38.83 9.60
C VAL A 343 3.73 -39.58 9.15
N LEU A 344 3.64 -40.87 9.50
CA LEU A 344 2.50 -41.66 9.16
C LEU A 344 1.45 -41.63 10.26
N GLU A 345 0.27 -41.13 9.94
CA GLU A 345 -0.92 -41.22 10.78
C GLU A 345 -1.72 -42.43 10.31
N LEU A 346 -1.47 -43.59 10.93
CA LEU A 346 -2.10 -44.84 10.57
C LEU A 346 -3.53 -44.89 11.13
N LEU A 347 -4.48 -45.15 10.25
CA LEU A 347 -5.92 -45.16 10.56
C LEU A 347 -6.50 -46.54 10.55
N SER A 348 -7.57 -46.74 11.33
CA SER A 348 -8.42 -47.93 11.28
C SER A 348 -9.19 -48.03 9.94
N PRO A 349 -9.82 -49.17 9.64
CA PRO A 349 -10.72 -49.28 8.51
C PRO A 349 -11.83 -48.23 8.45
N ALA A 350 -12.25 -47.72 9.63
CA ALA A 350 -13.23 -46.64 9.76
C ALA A 350 -12.59 -45.21 9.82
N HIS A 351 -11.34 -45.09 9.38
CA HIS A 351 -10.58 -43.82 9.35
C HIS A 351 -10.36 -43.16 10.73
N ARG A 352 -10.30 -43.93 11.81
CA ARG A 352 -9.99 -43.44 13.14
C ARG A 352 -8.49 -43.58 13.43
N PRO A 353 -7.86 -42.60 14.09
CA PRO A 353 -6.45 -42.65 14.45
C PRO A 353 -6.12 -43.91 15.28
N LEU A 354 -5.08 -44.65 14.89
CA LEU A 354 -4.55 -45.79 15.63
C LEU A 354 -3.14 -45.56 16.12
N GLN A 355 -2.26 -45.05 15.26
CA GLN A 355 -0.85 -44.90 15.54
C GLN A 355 -0.27 -43.76 14.73
N ILE A 356 0.61 -42.98 15.33
CA ILE A 356 1.48 -42.00 14.64
C ILE A 356 2.90 -42.52 14.73
N THR A 357 3.57 -42.65 13.59
CA THR A 357 4.95 -43.14 13.56
C THR A 357 5.80 -42.37 12.54
N ARG A 358 7.06 -42.17 12.88
CA ARG A 358 8.11 -41.66 11.97
C ARG A 358 9.01 -42.81 11.45
N ASP A 359 8.86 -43.99 12.01
CA ASP A 359 9.61 -45.21 11.65
C ASP A 359 8.65 -46.36 11.50
N LEU A 360 8.24 -46.63 10.25
CA LEU A 360 7.29 -47.68 9.93
C LEU A 360 7.87 -49.08 10.22
N GLY A 361 9.16 -49.30 9.89
CA GLY A 361 9.84 -50.57 10.16
C GLY A 361 9.89 -50.90 11.66
N ALA A 362 10.22 -49.95 12.49
CA ALA A 362 10.21 -50.11 13.95
C ALA A 362 8.79 -50.36 14.49
N PHE A 363 7.80 -49.69 13.92
CA PHE A 363 6.39 -49.92 14.28
C PHE A 363 5.96 -51.35 13.92
N TRP A 364 6.24 -51.83 12.71
CA TRP A 364 5.89 -53.17 12.27
C TRP A 364 6.54 -54.24 13.19
N ALA A 365 7.78 -54.03 13.61
CA ALA A 365 8.54 -54.92 14.48
C ALA A 365 8.13 -54.89 15.96
N GLY A 366 7.52 -53.77 16.40
CA GLY A 366 7.23 -53.52 17.82
C GLY A 366 5.76 -53.38 18.14
N SER A 367 5.29 -52.15 18.26
CA SER A 367 3.94 -51.80 18.76
C SER A 367 2.79 -52.27 17.87
N TYR A 368 3.06 -52.67 16.64
CA TYR A 368 2.05 -53.24 15.74
C TYR A 368 1.32 -54.47 16.35
N ARG A 369 2.00 -55.29 17.09
CA ARG A 369 1.38 -56.47 17.71
C ARG A 369 0.23 -56.18 18.66
N GLU A 370 0.33 -55.12 19.42
CA GLU A 370 -0.76 -54.66 20.30
C GLU A 370 -1.93 -54.10 19.49
N VAL A 371 -1.63 -53.29 18.48
CA VAL A 371 -2.65 -52.77 17.56
C VAL A 371 -3.32 -53.90 16.77
N GLN A 372 -2.56 -54.89 16.29
CA GLN A 372 -3.07 -56.05 15.62
C GLN A 372 -4.09 -56.82 16.49
N LYS A 373 -3.77 -57.04 17.77
CA LYS A 373 -4.65 -57.72 18.71
C LYS A 373 -5.97 -56.99 18.89
N GLU A 374 -5.87 -55.68 19.10
CA GLU A 374 -7.05 -54.81 19.24
C GLU A 374 -7.90 -54.80 17.97
N MET A 375 -7.28 -54.65 16.79
CA MET A 375 -7.97 -54.59 15.53
C MET A 375 -8.60 -55.89 15.11
N LYS A 376 -7.98 -57.03 15.41
CA LYS A 376 -8.60 -58.36 15.20
C LYS A 376 -9.91 -58.51 15.97
N GLY A 377 -9.99 -57.93 17.17
CA GLY A 377 -11.21 -57.90 17.96
C GLY A 377 -12.28 -56.94 17.40
N ARG A 378 -11.85 -55.76 17.00
CA ARG A 378 -12.72 -54.66 16.56
C ARG A 378 -13.18 -54.80 15.10
N TYR A 379 -12.30 -55.28 14.23
CA TYR A 379 -12.50 -55.40 12.79
C TYR A 379 -12.14 -56.79 12.28
N PRO A 380 -12.81 -57.86 12.75
CA PRO A 380 -12.41 -59.26 12.47
C PRO A 380 -12.56 -59.64 11.00
N LYS A 381 -13.32 -58.89 10.22
CA LYS A 381 -13.50 -59.11 8.76
C LYS A 381 -12.36 -58.58 7.92
N HIS A 382 -11.44 -57.77 8.49
CA HIS A 382 -10.27 -57.25 7.80
C HIS A 382 -9.02 -58.09 8.04
N VAL A 383 -8.05 -57.91 7.17
CA VAL A 383 -6.77 -58.63 7.25
C VAL A 383 -5.85 -57.93 8.26
N TRP A 384 -5.34 -58.70 9.24
CA TRP A 384 -4.38 -58.24 10.24
C TRP A 384 -3.23 -59.26 10.32
N PRO A 385 -2.25 -59.17 9.34
CA PRO A 385 -1.21 -60.18 9.21
C PRO A 385 -0.18 -60.10 10.33
N ASP A 386 0.55 -61.22 10.54
CA ASP A 386 1.68 -61.25 11.49
C ASP A 386 2.95 -60.58 10.92
N ASP A 387 3.09 -60.57 9.60
CA ASP A 387 4.18 -59.92 8.87
C ASP A 387 3.63 -58.87 7.90
N PRO A 388 3.31 -57.66 8.42
CA PRO A 388 2.69 -56.63 7.61
C PRO A 388 3.61 -56.06 6.53
N ALA A 389 4.92 -56.06 6.72
CA ALA A 389 5.90 -55.56 5.76
C ALA A 389 5.93 -56.40 4.46
N ASN A 390 5.60 -57.66 4.54
CA ASN A 390 5.65 -58.62 3.41
C ASN A 390 4.25 -59.09 2.99
N THR A 391 3.19 -58.46 3.45
CA THR A 391 1.82 -58.80 3.12
C THR A 391 1.26 -57.88 2.05
N ALA A 392 0.47 -58.40 1.11
CA ALA A 392 -0.19 -57.60 0.11
C ALA A 392 -1.13 -56.58 0.75
N PRO A 393 -1.08 -55.29 0.33
CA PRO A 393 -1.96 -54.26 0.83
C PRO A 393 -3.40 -54.50 0.35
N THR A 394 -4.36 -53.99 1.14
CA THR A 394 -5.78 -54.14 0.79
C THR A 394 -6.62 -52.97 1.28
N ARG A 395 -7.66 -52.63 0.54
CA ARG A 395 -8.73 -51.70 0.93
C ARG A 395 -9.99 -52.42 1.40
N ARG A 396 -10.02 -53.73 1.25
CA ARG A 396 -11.21 -54.55 1.37
C ARG A 396 -11.15 -55.49 2.58
N THR A 397 -12.28 -56.12 2.88
CA THR A 397 -12.37 -57.20 3.86
C THR A 397 -11.80 -58.50 3.30
N LYS A 398 -11.53 -59.49 4.15
CA LYS A 398 -10.98 -60.81 3.80
C LYS A 398 -11.72 -61.51 2.64
N LYS A 399 -13.02 -61.26 2.48
CA LYS A 399 -13.82 -61.89 1.41
C LYS A 399 -13.48 -61.36 0.02
N TYR A 400 -12.82 -60.18 -0.07
CA TYR A 400 -12.58 -59.49 -1.32
C TYR A 400 -11.12 -59.04 -1.49
N SER A 401 -10.22 -59.46 -0.58
CA SER A 401 -8.77 -59.15 -0.65
C SER A 401 -7.97 -60.18 -1.45
#